data_d2ec5735440313527c89464137de3e5d
#
_entry.id   d2ec5735440313527c89464137de3e5d
#
_cell.length_a   1.000
_cell.length_b   1.000
_cell.length_c   1.000
_cell.angle_alpha   90.00
_cell.angle_beta   90.00
_cell.angle_gamma   90.00
#
_symmetry.space_group_name_H-M   'P 1'
#
loop_
_entity.id
_entity.type
_entity.pdbx_description
1 polymer ?
#
loop_
_entity_poly.entity_id
_entity_poly.type
_entity_poly.pdbx_seq_one_letter_code
_entity_poly.pdbx_strand_id
1 'polypeptide(L)'
;MKLDNVIAKRPTKTIYRDGDTVIKLFNEDYLKSDILNEALNQARVEETGLLIPKILEVTKIDGKWAIISEYIEGTTLEELMKKNPEKEDEYLELFVNLQREVHSKKAPLLTKLTDKMMRKIAEADIDPSTRYDLHTSLEGMHKHDKV
;
A
#
# COMPACT_ATOMS: atom_id res chain seq x y z
N MET A 1 7.53 -22.50 4.37
CA MET A 1 7.67 -21.05 4.58
C MET A 1 8.57 -20.82 5.77
N LYS A 2 9.65 -20.05 5.58
CA LYS A 2 10.59 -19.71 6.66
C LYS A 2 10.41 -18.26 7.04
N LEU A 3 10.30 -17.99 8.35
CA LEU A 3 10.15 -16.64 8.92
C LEU A 3 11.45 -16.18 9.61
N ASP A 4 12.60 -16.52 9.04
CA ASP A 4 13.92 -16.24 9.59
C ASP A 4 14.59 -14.98 9.00
N ASN A 5 14.18 -14.56 7.80
CA ASN A 5 14.76 -13.39 7.13
C ASN A 5 13.79 -12.19 7.16
N VAL A 6 13.91 -11.36 8.19
CA VAL A 6 13.13 -10.12 8.35
C VAL A 6 13.71 -9.02 7.47
N ILE A 7 12.95 -8.52 6.50
CA ILE A 7 13.36 -7.40 5.65
C ILE A 7 12.76 -6.05 6.09
N ALA A 8 11.64 -6.05 6.82
CA ALA A 8 11.09 -4.83 7.42
C ALA A 8 10.17 -5.14 8.61
N LYS A 9 10.15 -4.22 9.60
CA LYS A 9 9.17 -4.22 10.69
C LYS A 9 8.32 -2.94 10.61
N ARG A 10 7.01 -3.09 10.80
CA ARG A 10 6.04 -2.00 10.87
C ARG A 10 5.17 -2.18 12.12
N PRO A 11 4.49 -1.15 12.61
CA PRO A 11 3.66 -1.25 13.81
C PRO A 11 2.60 -2.37 13.74
N THR A 12 2.07 -2.66 12.57
CA THR A 12 0.96 -3.60 12.37
C THR A 12 1.36 -4.91 11.71
N LYS A 13 2.59 -5.03 11.20
CA LYS A 13 3.06 -6.22 10.47
C LYS A 13 4.56 -6.34 10.42
N THR A 14 5.05 -7.57 10.31
CA THR A 14 6.44 -7.89 10.00
C THR A 14 6.52 -8.46 8.59
N ILE A 15 7.54 -8.06 7.85
CA ILE A 15 7.75 -8.47 6.45
C ILE A 15 9.00 -9.35 6.40
N TYR A 16 8.82 -10.54 5.87
CA TYR A 16 9.89 -11.54 5.70
C TYR A 16 10.13 -11.80 4.22
N ARG A 17 11.36 -12.22 3.89
CA ARG A 17 11.68 -12.80 2.58
C ARG A 17 11.91 -14.30 2.75
N ASP A 18 11.26 -15.11 1.93
CA ASP A 18 11.49 -16.56 1.81
C ASP A 18 11.71 -16.90 0.33
N GLY A 19 12.98 -17.01 -0.06
CA GLY A 19 13.36 -17.20 -1.46
C GLY A 19 12.86 -16.07 -2.36
N ASP A 20 12.02 -16.42 -3.33
CA ASP A 20 11.42 -15.49 -4.30
C ASP A 20 10.06 -14.95 -3.85
N THR A 21 9.74 -15.06 -2.56
CA THR A 21 8.49 -14.57 -2.00
C THR A 21 8.71 -13.60 -0.84
N VAL A 22 7.73 -12.70 -0.68
CA VAL A 22 7.59 -11.80 0.46
C VAL A 22 6.38 -12.21 1.27
N ILE A 23 6.55 -12.36 2.57
CA ILE A 23 5.50 -12.69 3.51
C ILE A 23 5.23 -11.47 4.40
N LYS A 24 4.07 -10.84 4.24
CA LYS A 24 3.56 -9.80 5.14
C LYS A 24 2.76 -10.48 6.24
N LEU A 25 3.34 -10.69 7.41
CA LEU A 25 2.68 -11.31 8.57
C LEU A 25 2.10 -10.22 9.46
N PHE A 26 0.79 -10.19 9.61
CA PHE A 26 0.06 -9.20 10.38
C PHE A 26 -0.02 -9.54 11.86
N ASN A 27 -0.09 -8.53 12.73
CA ASN A 27 -0.33 -8.73 14.15
C ASN A 27 -1.73 -9.33 14.39
N GLU A 28 -1.93 -9.94 15.55
CA GLU A 28 -3.18 -10.66 15.90
C GLU A 28 -4.40 -9.72 16.00
N ASP A 29 -4.17 -8.48 16.40
CA ASP A 29 -5.18 -7.43 16.55
C ASP A 29 -5.58 -6.77 15.22
N TYR A 30 -4.89 -7.08 14.12
CA TYR A 30 -5.20 -6.49 12.83
C TYR A 30 -6.43 -7.15 12.20
N LEU A 31 -7.41 -6.34 11.78
CA LEU A 31 -8.69 -6.84 11.32
C LEU A 31 -8.57 -7.66 10.02
N LYS A 32 -9.20 -8.82 10.00
CA LYS A 32 -9.27 -9.67 8.80
C LYS A 32 -9.78 -8.92 7.58
N SER A 33 -10.80 -8.09 7.75
CA SER A 33 -11.37 -7.28 6.67
C SER A 33 -10.36 -6.34 6.03
N ASP A 34 -9.49 -5.72 6.83
CA ASP A 34 -8.46 -4.81 6.32
C ASP A 34 -7.37 -5.56 5.55
N ILE A 35 -7.00 -6.76 6.01
CA ILE A 35 -6.04 -7.63 5.32
C ILE A 35 -6.57 -8.07 3.97
N LEU A 36 -7.82 -8.55 3.93
CA LEU A 36 -8.47 -8.95 2.69
C LEU A 36 -8.65 -7.77 1.73
N ASN A 37 -8.96 -6.58 2.26
CA ASN A 37 -9.05 -5.37 1.45
C ASN A 37 -7.68 -4.91 0.92
N GLU A 38 -6.60 -5.05 1.71
CA GLU A 38 -5.22 -4.80 1.22
C GLU A 38 -4.90 -5.73 0.05
N ALA A 39 -5.17 -7.03 0.21
CA ALA A 39 -4.94 -8.01 -0.84
C ALA A 39 -5.79 -7.75 -2.10
N LEU A 40 -7.09 -7.48 -1.92
CA LEU A 40 -7.99 -7.17 -3.02
C LEU A 40 -7.56 -5.93 -3.81
N ASN A 41 -7.16 -4.85 -3.13
CA ASN A 41 -6.69 -3.65 -3.81
C ASN A 41 -5.38 -3.90 -4.57
N GLN A 42 -4.45 -4.69 -4.02
CA GLN A 42 -3.24 -5.08 -4.75
C GLN A 42 -3.58 -5.90 -6.00
N ALA A 43 -4.47 -6.88 -5.92
CA ALA A 43 -4.92 -7.65 -7.07
C ALA A 43 -5.57 -6.76 -8.15
N ARG A 44 -6.38 -5.77 -7.76
CA ARG A 44 -6.95 -4.79 -8.69
C ARG A 44 -5.90 -3.94 -9.39
N VAL A 45 -4.80 -3.62 -8.72
CA VAL A 45 -3.67 -2.92 -9.36
C VAL A 45 -2.94 -3.83 -10.33
N GLU A 46 -2.76 -5.12 -10.02
CA GLU A 46 -2.19 -6.11 -10.95
C GLU A 46 -2.95 -6.13 -12.28
N GLU A 47 -4.30 -6.08 -12.23
CA GLU A 47 -5.17 -6.06 -13.42
C GLU A 47 -4.96 -4.83 -14.31
N THR A 48 -4.35 -3.75 -13.82
CA THR A 48 -4.02 -2.56 -14.63
C THR A 48 -2.82 -2.75 -15.54
N GLY A 49 -2.07 -3.85 -15.37
CA GLY A 49 -0.84 -4.13 -16.11
C GLY A 49 0.39 -3.37 -15.59
N LEU A 50 0.30 -2.72 -14.42
CA LEU A 50 1.47 -2.18 -13.75
C LEU A 50 2.39 -3.31 -13.27
N LEU A 51 3.70 -3.11 -13.37
CA LEU A 51 4.70 -4.04 -12.85
C LEU A 51 4.80 -3.90 -11.32
N ILE A 52 3.98 -4.68 -10.62
CA ILE A 52 3.99 -4.77 -9.16
C ILE A 52 4.12 -6.22 -8.73
N PRO A 53 4.57 -6.50 -7.48
CA PRO A 53 4.60 -7.86 -6.93
C PRO A 53 3.20 -8.48 -6.96
N LYS A 54 3.05 -9.63 -7.61
CA LYS A 54 1.77 -10.35 -7.66
C LYS A 54 1.46 -10.99 -6.31
N ILE A 55 0.18 -11.01 -5.94
CA ILE A 55 -0.28 -11.80 -4.81
C ILE A 55 -0.31 -13.27 -5.21
N LEU A 56 0.31 -14.09 -4.37
CA LEU A 56 0.35 -15.54 -4.55
C LEU A 56 -0.65 -16.23 -3.63
N GLU A 57 -0.78 -15.76 -2.38
CA GLU A 57 -1.63 -16.40 -1.38
C GLU A 57 -2.04 -15.42 -0.28
N VAL A 58 -3.24 -15.61 0.27
CA VAL A 58 -3.68 -15.02 1.53
C VAL A 58 -4.03 -16.16 2.48
N THR A 59 -3.26 -16.31 3.56
CA THR A 59 -3.32 -17.49 4.42
C THR A 59 -3.13 -17.15 5.89
N LYS A 60 -3.04 -18.17 6.74
CA LYS A 60 -2.65 -18.02 8.14
C LYS A 60 -1.35 -18.79 8.41
N ILE A 61 -0.44 -18.16 9.14
CA ILE A 61 0.80 -18.75 9.64
C ILE A 61 0.81 -18.56 11.16
N ASP A 62 0.87 -19.66 11.91
CA ASP A 62 0.82 -19.67 13.38
C ASP A 62 -0.34 -18.84 13.97
N GLY A 63 -1.53 -18.98 13.36
CA GLY A 63 -2.73 -18.26 13.79
C GLY A 63 -2.86 -16.83 13.26
N LYS A 64 -1.80 -16.21 12.78
CA LYS A 64 -1.76 -14.83 12.23
C LYS A 64 -2.04 -14.83 10.74
N TRP A 65 -2.74 -13.79 10.28
CA TRP A 65 -2.97 -13.60 8.86
C TRP A 65 -1.70 -13.18 8.14
N ALA A 66 -1.51 -13.68 6.93
CA ALA A 66 -0.40 -13.34 6.05
C ALA A 66 -0.88 -13.11 4.61
N ILE A 67 -0.24 -12.15 3.94
CA ILE A 67 -0.29 -11.98 2.49
C ILE A 67 1.08 -12.36 1.94
N ILE A 68 1.10 -13.29 0.99
CA ILE A 68 2.29 -13.75 0.32
C ILE A 68 2.27 -13.19 -1.10
N SER A 69 3.35 -12.55 -1.49
CA SER A 69 3.53 -11.99 -2.83
C SER A 69 4.90 -12.33 -3.39
N GLU A 70 5.10 -12.08 -4.69
CA GLU A 70 6.40 -12.17 -5.34
C GLU A 70 7.41 -11.25 -4.65
N TYR A 71 8.66 -11.68 -4.55
CA TYR A 71 9.78 -10.81 -4.22
C TYR A 71 10.36 -10.24 -5.52
N ILE A 72 10.43 -8.92 -5.59
CA ILE A 72 11.10 -8.24 -6.69
C ILE A 72 12.49 -7.82 -6.21
N GLU A 73 13.52 -8.36 -6.83
CA GLU A 73 14.89 -7.95 -6.58
C GLU A 73 15.16 -6.60 -7.24
N GLY A 74 15.79 -5.70 -6.52
CA GLY A 74 16.10 -4.38 -7.04
C GLY A 74 16.73 -3.47 -5.99
N THR A 75 17.18 -2.32 -6.46
CA THR A 75 17.72 -1.23 -5.62
C THR A 75 16.74 -0.07 -5.65
N THR A 76 16.47 0.51 -4.50
CA THR A 76 15.57 1.68 -4.42
C THR A 76 16.18 2.91 -5.10
N LEU A 77 15.36 3.80 -5.64
CA LEU A 77 15.84 5.06 -6.19
C LEU A 77 16.59 5.89 -5.14
N GLU A 78 16.15 5.88 -3.89
CA GLU A 78 16.84 6.52 -2.78
C GLU A 78 18.29 6.03 -2.62
N GLU A 79 18.48 4.70 -2.66
CA GLU A 79 19.83 4.11 -2.58
C GLU A 79 20.68 4.43 -3.81
N LEU A 80 20.06 4.46 -5.00
CA LEU A 80 20.75 4.83 -6.24
C LEU A 80 21.21 6.27 -6.21
N MET A 81 20.36 7.22 -5.78
CA MET A 81 20.71 8.63 -5.63
C MET A 81 21.84 8.82 -4.61
N LYS A 82 21.81 8.10 -3.47
CA LYS A 82 22.88 8.16 -2.48
C LYS A 82 24.21 7.62 -2.99
N LYS A 83 24.18 6.56 -3.81
CA LYS A 83 25.38 5.93 -4.38
C LYS A 83 25.97 6.71 -5.56
N ASN A 84 25.13 7.39 -6.33
CA ASN A 84 25.49 8.10 -7.55
C ASN A 84 24.85 9.50 -7.57
N PRO A 85 25.32 10.43 -6.71
CA PRO A 85 24.73 11.77 -6.61
C PRO A 85 24.78 12.57 -7.93
N GLU A 86 25.76 12.27 -8.77
CA GLU A 86 25.93 12.88 -10.09
C GLU A 86 24.83 12.52 -11.09
N LYS A 87 24.00 11.51 -10.77
CA LYS A 87 22.87 11.03 -11.58
C LYS A 87 21.51 11.37 -10.97
N GLU A 88 21.46 12.27 -10.01
CA GLU A 88 20.22 12.62 -9.30
C GLU A 88 19.10 13.05 -10.26
N ASP A 89 19.41 13.92 -11.23
CA ASP A 89 18.44 14.38 -12.23
C ASP A 89 17.86 13.23 -13.06
N GLU A 90 18.71 12.27 -13.48
CA GLU A 90 18.29 11.07 -14.23
C GLU A 90 17.32 10.21 -13.40
N TYR A 91 17.60 10.03 -12.11
CA TYR A 91 16.73 9.26 -11.20
C TYR A 91 15.43 9.99 -10.87
N LEU A 92 15.46 11.32 -10.75
CA LEU A 92 14.26 12.13 -10.58
C LEU A 92 13.37 12.08 -11.83
N GLU A 93 13.94 12.14 -13.03
CA GLU A 93 13.18 11.97 -14.27
C GLU A 93 12.53 10.57 -14.34
N LEU A 94 13.27 9.52 -13.98
CA LEU A 94 12.72 8.15 -13.89
C LEU A 94 11.56 8.09 -12.90
N PHE A 95 11.70 8.70 -11.71
CA PHE A 95 10.65 8.73 -10.69
C PHE A 95 9.38 9.42 -11.21
N VAL A 96 9.52 10.58 -11.87
CA VAL A 96 8.39 11.32 -12.45
C VAL A 96 7.71 10.50 -13.55
N ASN A 97 8.49 9.83 -14.41
CA ASN A 97 7.94 8.99 -15.48
C ASN A 97 7.15 7.79 -14.92
N LEU A 98 7.66 7.13 -13.87
CA LEU A 98 6.95 6.06 -13.17
C LEU A 98 5.64 6.58 -12.54
N GLN A 99 5.64 7.76 -11.92
CA GLN A 99 4.42 8.37 -11.39
C GLN A 99 3.40 8.65 -12.50
N ARG A 100 3.84 9.18 -13.64
CA ARG A 100 2.96 9.44 -14.80
C ARG A 100 2.37 8.14 -15.34
N GLU A 101 3.16 7.07 -15.39
CA GLU A 101 2.65 5.75 -15.78
C GLU A 101 1.54 5.28 -14.84
N VAL A 102 1.77 5.33 -13.52
CA VAL A 102 0.76 4.97 -12.51
C VAL A 102 -0.52 5.80 -12.69
N HIS A 103 -0.38 7.14 -12.84
CA HIS A 103 -1.52 8.04 -12.99
C HIS A 103 -2.26 7.85 -14.32
N SER A 104 -1.64 7.27 -15.34
CA SER A 104 -2.30 6.95 -16.61
C SER A 104 -3.25 5.75 -16.52
N LYS A 105 -3.13 4.92 -15.49
CA LYS A 105 -3.92 3.70 -15.34
C LYS A 105 -5.31 4.00 -14.77
N LYS A 106 -6.31 3.34 -15.30
CA LYS A 106 -7.69 3.38 -14.80
C LYS A 106 -7.94 2.17 -13.90
N ALA A 107 -8.27 2.41 -12.65
CA ALA A 107 -8.58 1.37 -11.67
C ALA A 107 -9.87 1.70 -10.91
N PRO A 108 -11.05 1.67 -11.59
CA PRO A 108 -12.32 2.16 -11.02
C PRO A 108 -12.80 1.35 -9.80
N LEU A 109 -12.30 0.14 -9.61
CA LEU A 109 -12.65 -0.73 -8.49
C LEU A 109 -11.76 -0.54 -7.26
N LEU A 110 -10.70 0.26 -7.35
CA LEU A 110 -9.89 0.58 -6.17
C LEU A 110 -10.71 1.35 -5.13
N THR A 111 -10.42 1.07 -3.87
CA THR A 111 -11.00 1.84 -2.76
C THR A 111 -10.56 3.30 -2.89
N LYS A 112 -11.52 4.20 -3.04
CA LYS A 112 -11.24 5.62 -3.13
C LYS A 112 -10.66 6.13 -1.82
N LEU A 113 -9.70 7.06 -1.90
CA LEU A 113 -9.08 7.67 -0.72
C LEU A 113 -10.13 8.32 0.19
N THR A 114 -11.11 9.01 -0.41
CA THR A 114 -12.22 9.64 0.32
C THR A 114 -13.04 8.63 1.11
N ASP A 115 -13.39 7.47 0.55
CA ASP A 115 -14.15 6.43 1.27
C ASP A 115 -13.34 5.89 2.44
N LYS A 116 -12.03 5.71 2.26
CA LYS A 116 -11.12 5.32 3.33
C LYS A 116 -11.03 6.38 4.42
N MET A 117 -10.95 7.66 4.06
CA MET A 117 -10.90 8.76 5.02
C MET A 117 -12.22 8.89 5.79
N MET A 118 -13.38 8.80 5.11
CA MET A 118 -14.69 8.78 5.74
C MET A 118 -14.81 7.69 6.79
N ARG A 119 -14.39 6.47 6.46
CA ARG A 119 -14.38 5.36 7.42
C ARG A 119 -13.48 5.67 8.61
N LYS A 120 -12.28 6.20 8.39
CA LYS A 120 -11.34 6.55 9.48
C LYS A 120 -11.88 7.66 10.40
N ILE A 121 -12.58 8.65 9.85
CA ILE A 121 -13.25 9.69 10.63
C ILE A 121 -14.38 9.07 11.47
N ALA A 122 -15.17 8.17 10.90
CA ALA A 122 -16.26 7.51 11.61
C ALA A 122 -15.77 6.62 12.77
N GLU A 123 -14.64 5.91 12.57
CA GLU A 123 -14.04 5.00 13.57
C GLU A 123 -13.18 5.72 14.63
N ALA A 124 -12.78 6.98 14.41
CA ALA A 124 -11.89 7.72 15.30
C ALA A 124 -12.56 8.03 16.65
N ASP A 125 -11.79 7.93 17.72
CA ASP A 125 -12.21 8.37 19.06
C ASP A 125 -12.04 9.90 19.19
N ILE A 126 -12.99 10.64 18.63
CA ILE A 126 -13.06 12.10 18.60
C ILE A 126 -14.46 12.56 18.98
N ASP A 127 -14.59 13.80 19.49
CA ASP A 127 -15.88 14.37 19.82
C ASP A 127 -16.79 14.56 18.58
N PRO A 128 -18.11 14.59 18.76
CA PRO A 128 -19.06 14.67 17.66
C PRO A 128 -18.92 15.94 16.79
N SER A 129 -18.51 17.08 17.36
CA SER A 129 -18.34 18.33 16.61
C SER A 129 -17.16 18.24 15.68
N THR A 130 -16.01 17.79 16.19
CA THR A 130 -14.79 17.56 15.38
C THR A 130 -15.07 16.55 14.27
N ARG A 131 -15.81 15.46 14.57
CA ARG A 131 -16.19 14.46 13.54
C ARG A 131 -17.03 15.09 12.44
N TYR A 132 -18.03 15.91 12.80
CA TYR A 132 -18.88 16.62 11.84
C TYR A 132 -18.06 17.57 10.95
N ASP A 133 -17.17 18.36 11.54
CA ASP A 133 -16.32 19.32 10.81
C ASP A 133 -15.39 18.62 9.81
N LEU A 134 -14.75 17.52 10.23
CA LEU A 134 -13.88 16.73 9.37
C LEU A 134 -14.67 16.08 8.22
N HIS A 135 -15.86 15.55 8.51
CA HIS A 135 -16.73 14.94 7.50
C HIS A 135 -17.16 15.98 6.45
N THR A 136 -17.66 17.14 6.91
CA THR A 136 -18.09 18.24 6.04
C THR A 136 -16.93 18.78 5.19
N SER A 137 -15.74 18.92 5.79
CA SER A 137 -14.55 19.36 5.07
C SER A 137 -14.15 18.37 3.97
N LEU A 138 -14.20 17.08 4.26
CA LEU A 138 -13.88 16.04 3.27
C LEU A 138 -14.92 15.99 2.14
N GLU A 139 -16.21 16.14 2.43
CA GLU A 139 -17.26 16.25 1.41
C GLU A 139 -17.08 17.50 0.54
N GLY A 140 -16.63 18.61 1.13
CA GLY A 140 -16.32 19.84 0.41
C GLY A 140 -15.19 19.69 -0.62
N MET A 141 -14.14 18.91 -0.27
CA MET A 141 -13.02 18.63 -1.19
C MET A 141 -13.47 17.87 -2.44
N HIS A 142 -14.44 16.98 -2.31
CA HIS A 142 -14.97 16.18 -3.43
C HIS A 142 -15.60 17.00 -4.57
N LYS A 143 -16.05 18.22 -4.28
CA LYS A 143 -16.69 19.08 -5.29
C LYS A 143 -15.68 19.80 -6.20
N HIS A 144 -14.41 19.80 -5.83
CA HIS A 144 -13.34 20.49 -6.57
C HIS A 144 -12.46 19.55 -7.41
N ASP A 145 -12.53 18.22 -7.21
CA ASP A 145 -11.80 17.22 -7.99
C ASP A 145 -12.51 16.93 -9.34
N LYS A 146 -12.76 17.99 -10.10
CA LYS A 146 -13.01 17.88 -11.53
C LYS A 146 -11.72 18.24 -12.26
N VAL A 147 -10.75 17.32 -12.23
CA VAL A 147 -9.67 17.30 -13.21
C VAL A 147 -9.62 15.92 -13.81
#